data_a0dcd4d243e8990735dd26bdc4b778d8
#
_entry.id   a0dcd4d243e8990735dd26bdc4b778d8
#
_cell.length_a   1.000
_cell.length_b   1.000
_cell.length_c   1.000
_cell.angle_alpha   90.00
_cell.angle_beta   90.00
_cell.angle_gamma   90.00
#
_symmetry.space_group_name_H-M   'P 1'
#
loop_
_entity.id
_entity.type
_entity.pdbx_description
1 polymer ?
#
loop_
_entity_poly.entity_id
_entity_poly.type
_entity_poly.pdbx_seq_one_letter_code
_entity_poly.pdbx_strand_id
1 'polypeptide(L)'
;MITRSFIQRQRSTVLNFLRGEIEGVHAIGKQKELSINVLKKYIRITDAEVLDEGYRYAVKFIQARPFPTIDEIKAVLDEVKKPSANPEAFLDLSWLQELEKEKFFDKFKQ
;
A
#
# COMPACT_ATOMS: atom_id res chain seq x y z
N MET A 1 7.00 -7.04 -1.22
CA MET A 1 7.23 -8.23 -2.07
C MET A 1 7.36 -9.46 -1.20
N ILE A 2 6.67 -10.54 -1.52
CA ILE A 2 6.71 -11.81 -0.79
C ILE A 2 6.82 -12.99 -1.78
N THR A 3 7.31 -14.13 -1.30
CA THR A 3 7.46 -15.32 -2.14
C THR A 3 6.14 -16.04 -2.33
N ARG A 4 5.98 -16.73 -3.46
CA ARG A 4 4.78 -17.55 -3.74
C ARG A 4 4.58 -18.64 -2.69
N SER A 5 5.67 -19.27 -2.24
CA SER A 5 5.59 -20.32 -1.22
C SER A 5 5.07 -19.80 0.11
N PHE A 6 5.45 -18.59 0.50
CA PHE A 6 4.92 -17.94 1.71
C PHE A 6 3.43 -17.62 1.57
N ILE A 7 3.03 -17.05 0.43
CA ILE A 7 1.62 -16.76 0.13
C ILE A 7 0.77 -18.02 0.26
N GLN A 8 1.19 -19.12 -0.34
CA GLN A 8 0.44 -20.38 -0.32
C GLN A 8 0.32 -21.00 1.07
N ARG A 9 1.37 -20.91 1.88
CA ARG A 9 1.40 -21.52 3.21
C ARG A 9 0.77 -20.64 4.30
N GLN A 10 0.78 -19.32 4.11
CA GLN A 10 0.40 -18.36 5.14
C GLN A 10 -0.72 -17.42 4.65
N ARG A 11 -1.76 -18.01 4.08
CA ARG A 11 -2.85 -17.24 3.46
C ARG A 11 -3.49 -16.24 4.43
N SER A 12 -3.88 -16.69 5.61
CA SER A 12 -4.53 -15.81 6.60
C SER A 12 -3.60 -14.71 7.11
N THR A 13 -2.30 -15.01 7.24
CA THR A 13 -1.29 -14.01 7.64
C THR A 13 -1.19 -12.90 6.59
N VAL A 14 -1.16 -13.24 5.32
CA VAL A 14 -1.11 -12.28 4.21
C VAL A 14 -2.36 -11.40 4.20
N LEU A 15 -3.55 -11.99 4.32
CA LEU A 15 -4.81 -11.26 4.39
C LEU A 15 -4.86 -10.29 5.57
N ASN A 16 -4.45 -10.72 6.74
CA ASN A 16 -4.45 -9.88 7.93
C ASN A 16 -3.44 -8.74 7.82
N PHE A 17 -2.27 -9.00 7.22
CA PHE A 17 -1.29 -7.95 6.93
C PHE A 17 -1.88 -6.89 5.99
N LEU A 18 -2.51 -7.31 4.90
CA LEU A 18 -3.15 -6.39 3.95
C LEU A 18 -4.26 -5.57 4.60
N ARG A 19 -5.09 -6.19 5.43
CA ARG A 19 -6.13 -5.47 6.19
C ARG A 19 -5.52 -4.37 7.06
N GLY A 20 -4.48 -4.71 7.82
CA GLY A 20 -3.80 -3.75 8.69
C GLY A 20 -3.15 -2.61 7.92
N GLU A 21 -2.51 -2.90 6.79
CA GLU A 21 -1.89 -1.89 5.95
C GLU A 21 -2.93 -0.94 5.33
N ILE A 22 -4.02 -1.48 4.79
CA ILE A 22 -5.10 -0.67 4.21
C ILE A 22 -5.74 0.22 5.28
N GLU A 23 -6.00 -0.31 6.47
CA GLU A 23 -6.51 0.49 7.59
C GLU A 23 -5.54 1.59 7.99
N GLY A 24 -4.25 1.29 8.02
CA GLY A 24 -3.20 2.27 8.31
C GLY A 24 -3.17 3.41 7.29
N VAL A 25 -3.27 3.12 6.01
CA VAL A 25 -3.30 4.13 4.94
C VAL A 25 -4.54 5.03 5.09
N HIS A 26 -5.70 4.45 5.39
CA HIS A 26 -6.90 5.24 5.64
C HIS A 26 -6.77 6.13 6.89
N ALA A 27 -6.16 5.62 7.95
CA ALA A 27 -5.91 6.38 9.16
C ALA A 27 -5.00 7.60 8.90
N ILE A 28 -3.98 7.45 8.05
CA ILE A 28 -3.12 8.57 7.63
C ILE A 28 -3.96 9.70 7.03
N GLY A 29 -4.88 9.38 6.14
CA GLY A 29 -5.73 10.38 5.49
C GLY A 29 -6.71 11.09 6.42
N LYS A 30 -7.13 10.44 7.50
CA LYS A 30 -8.14 10.96 8.44
C LYS A 30 -7.57 11.61 9.70
N GLN A 31 -6.37 11.23 10.11
CA GLN A 31 -5.78 11.62 11.39
C GLN A 31 -4.46 12.36 11.17
N LYS A 32 -4.55 13.58 10.62
CA LYS A 32 -3.38 14.40 10.27
C LYS A 32 -2.45 14.62 11.45
N GLU A 33 -2.99 15.06 12.58
CA GLU A 33 -2.19 15.38 13.78
C GLU A 33 -1.41 14.17 14.29
N LEU A 34 -2.10 13.02 14.41
CA LEU A 34 -1.46 11.77 14.82
C LEU A 34 -0.38 11.35 13.82
N SER A 35 -0.67 11.46 12.53
CA SER A 35 0.28 11.09 11.46
C SER A 35 1.53 11.94 11.51
N ILE A 36 1.39 13.25 11.70
CA ILE A 36 2.53 14.17 11.84
C ILE A 36 3.34 13.85 13.10
N ASN A 37 2.69 13.55 14.22
CA ASN A 37 3.37 13.18 15.45
C ASN A 37 4.17 11.88 15.30
N VAL A 38 3.65 10.90 14.58
CA VAL A 38 4.34 9.65 14.26
C VAL A 38 5.56 9.92 13.35
N LEU A 39 5.39 10.72 12.31
CA LEU A 39 6.51 11.13 11.44
C LEU A 39 7.61 11.80 12.24
N LYS A 40 7.25 12.76 13.09
CA LYS A 40 8.19 13.48 13.96
C LYS A 40 9.00 12.54 14.85
N LYS A 41 8.33 11.54 15.42
CA LYS A 41 8.95 10.55 16.29
C LYS A 41 9.98 9.67 15.56
N TYR A 42 9.62 9.15 14.39
CA TYR A 42 10.41 8.13 13.70
C TYR A 42 11.44 8.72 12.73
N ILE A 43 11.12 9.83 12.08
CA ILE A 43 12.05 10.51 11.15
C ILE A 43 12.97 11.48 11.89
N ARG A 44 12.60 11.90 13.12
CA ARG A 44 13.35 12.84 13.95
C ARG A 44 13.54 14.22 13.32
N ILE A 45 12.59 14.63 12.50
CA ILE A 45 12.50 15.97 11.93
C ILE A 45 11.49 16.75 12.76
N THR A 46 11.85 17.99 13.14
CA THR A 46 11.00 18.86 13.95
C THR A 46 10.45 20.06 13.18
N ASP A 47 10.92 20.29 11.96
CA ASP A 47 10.45 21.37 11.10
C ASP A 47 9.00 21.13 10.69
N ALA A 48 8.10 22.01 11.12
CA ALA A 48 6.66 21.87 10.89
C ALA A 48 6.30 21.94 9.41
N GLU A 49 7.00 22.74 8.62
CA GLU A 49 6.75 22.89 7.18
C GLU A 49 7.15 21.61 6.43
N VAL A 50 8.30 21.04 6.74
CA VAL A 50 8.76 19.77 6.15
C VAL A 50 7.82 18.62 6.50
N LEU A 51 7.37 18.55 7.74
CA LEU A 51 6.41 17.53 8.19
C LEU A 51 5.05 17.67 7.49
N ASP A 52 4.56 18.89 7.32
CA ASP A 52 3.29 19.14 6.63
C ASP A 52 3.38 18.79 5.14
N GLU A 53 4.47 19.13 4.48
CA GLU A 53 4.70 18.71 3.09
C GLU A 53 4.81 17.20 2.93
N GLY A 54 5.53 16.52 3.82
CA GLY A 54 5.61 15.08 3.83
C GLY A 54 4.25 14.41 4.02
N TYR A 55 3.43 14.95 4.90
CA TYR A 55 2.06 14.47 5.09
C TYR A 55 1.20 14.66 3.84
N ARG A 56 1.23 15.85 3.23
CA ARG A 56 0.48 16.11 1.99
C ARG A 56 0.90 15.19 0.85
N TYR A 57 2.19 14.94 0.73
CA TYR A 57 2.71 13.98 -0.25
C TYR A 57 2.16 12.57 0.01
N ALA A 58 2.21 12.10 1.25
CA ALA A 58 1.72 10.79 1.62
C ALA A 58 0.22 10.64 1.27
N VAL A 59 -0.61 11.61 1.66
CA VAL A 59 -2.06 11.58 1.37
C VAL A 59 -2.34 11.58 -0.14
N LYS A 60 -1.52 12.29 -0.92
CA LYS A 60 -1.70 12.40 -2.37
C LYS A 60 -1.29 11.13 -3.13
N PHE A 61 -0.22 10.48 -2.72
CA PHE A 61 0.41 9.42 -3.50
C PHE A 61 0.25 8.02 -2.93
N ILE A 62 -0.02 7.86 -1.63
CA ILE A 62 -0.29 6.54 -1.06
C ILE A 62 -1.73 6.14 -1.37
N GLN A 63 -1.87 5.04 -2.08
CA GLN A 63 -3.17 4.57 -2.53
C GLN A 63 -3.90 3.82 -1.42
N ALA A 64 -5.10 4.27 -1.09
CA ALA A 64 -6.00 3.60 -0.15
C ALA A 64 -6.57 2.28 -0.70
N ARG A 65 -6.64 2.13 -2.02
CA ARG A 65 -6.97 0.87 -2.72
C ARG A 65 -5.75 0.43 -3.51
N PRO A 66 -4.89 -0.43 -2.94
CA PRO A 66 -3.60 -0.78 -3.54
C PRO A 66 -3.75 -1.88 -4.61
N PHE A 67 -4.47 -1.57 -5.68
CA PHE A 67 -4.62 -2.46 -6.84
C PHE A 67 -3.59 -2.08 -7.91
N PRO A 68 -2.46 -2.80 -7.98
CA PRO A 68 -1.46 -2.54 -9.02
C PRO A 68 -2.00 -2.89 -10.40
N THR A 69 -1.52 -2.20 -11.42
CA THR A 69 -1.89 -2.41 -12.81
C THR A 69 -0.76 -3.11 -13.57
N ILE A 70 -1.12 -3.73 -14.69
CA ILE A 70 -0.13 -4.35 -15.59
C ILE A 70 0.87 -3.31 -16.11
N ASP A 71 0.42 -2.09 -16.40
CA ASP A 71 1.30 -1.02 -16.89
C ASP A 71 2.31 -0.58 -15.83
N GLU A 72 1.92 -0.53 -14.57
CA GLU A 72 2.85 -0.26 -13.46
C GLU A 72 3.92 -1.37 -13.35
N ILE A 73 3.52 -2.63 -13.48
CA ILE A 73 4.48 -3.75 -13.47
C ILE A 73 5.41 -3.69 -14.67
N LYS A 74 4.89 -3.37 -15.87
CA LYS A 74 5.73 -3.18 -17.07
C LYS A 74 6.77 -2.09 -16.85
N ALA A 75 6.38 -0.95 -16.28
CA ALA A 75 7.29 0.15 -15.99
C ALA A 75 8.44 -0.30 -15.07
N VAL A 76 8.15 -1.10 -14.03
CA VAL A 76 9.18 -1.68 -13.16
C VAL A 76 10.09 -2.65 -13.92
N LEU A 77 9.54 -3.51 -14.78
CA LEU A 77 10.32 -4.46 -15.57
C LEU A 77 11.26 -3.75 -16.56
N ASP A 78 10.83 -2.65 -17.15
CA ASP A 78 11.66 -1.81 -18.00
C ASP A 78 12.82 -1.19 -17.22
N GLU A 79 12.54 -0.66 -16.03
CA GLU A 79 13.55 -0.07 -15.15
C GLU A 79 14.64 -1.09 -14.74
N VAL A 80 14.23 -2.33 -14.42
CA VAL A 80 15.17 -3.40 -14.07
C VAL A 80 15.75 -4.12 -15.31
N LYS A 81 15.54 -3.58 -16.50
CA LYS A 81 16.05 -4.08 -17.78
C LYS A 81 15.61 -5.51 -18.12
N LYS A 82 14.36 -5.82 -17.81
CA LYS A 82 13.73 -7.11 -18.16
C LYS A 82 12.40 -6.93 -18.91
N PRO A 83 12.39 -6.19 -20.03
CA PRO A 83 11.14 -5.85 -20.71
C PRO A 83 10.44 -7.06 -21.34
N SER A 84 11.15 -8.16 -21.57
CA SER A 84 10.58 -9.40 -22.12
C SER A 84 9.94 -10.31 -21.09
N ALA A 85 10.06 -9.99 -19.79
CA ALA A 85 9.41 -10.78 -18.74
C ALA A 85 7.88 -10.59 -18.78
N ASN A 86 7.14 -11.66 -18.50
CA ASN A 86 5.68 -11.57 -18.45
C ASN A 86 5.24 -10.81 -17.17
N PRO A 87 4.64 -9.61 -17.31
CA PRO A 87 4.23 -8.81 -16.15
C PRO A 87 3.18 -9.49 -15.29
N GLU A 88 2.29 -10.29 -15.86
CA GLU A 88 1.26 -11.02 -15.13
C GLU A 88 1.83 -12.03 -14.13
N ALA A 89 3.04 -12.54 -14.37
CA ALA A 89 3.72 -13.46 -13.46
C ALA A 89 4.12 -12.82 -12.12
N PHE A 90 4.18 -11.49 -12.06
CA PHE A 90 4.57 -10.73 -10.86
C PHE A 90 3.37 -10.13 -10.12
N LEU A 91 2.16 -10.42 -10.58
CA LEU A 91 0.93 -9.81 -10.06
C LEU A 91 0.00 -10.89 -9.52
N ASP A 92 -0.43 -10.74 -8.28
CA ASP A 92 -1.48 -11.56 -7.69
C ASP A 92 -2.51 -10.65 -7.01
N LEU A 93 -3.63 -10.44 -7.69
CA LEU A 93 -4.74 -9.62 -7.20
C LEU A 93 -5.77 -10.42 -6.40
N SER A 94 -5.61 -11.73 -6.28
CA SER A 94 -6.61 -12.61 -5.64
C SER A 94 -6.91 -12.20 -4.21
N TRP A 95 -5.92 -11.75 -3.46
CA TRP A 95 -6.04 -11.29 -2.08
C TRP A 95 -6.88 -10.03 -1.94
N LEU A 96 -6.61 -9.05 -2.80
CA LEU A 96 -7.36 -7.79 -2.83
C LEU A 96 -8.79 -8.01 -3.33
N GLN A 97 -8.97 -8.90 -4.30
CA GLN A 97 -10.29 -9.30 -4.78
C GLN A 97 -11.09 -10.01 -3.69
N GLU A 98 -10.46 -10.83 -2.86
CA GLU A 98 -11.11 -11.46 -1.71
C GLU A 98 -11.57 -10.43 -0.69
N LEU A 99 -10.74 -9.45 -0.36
CA LEU A 99 -11.12 -8.33 0.52
C LEU A 99 -12.27 -7.49 -0.08
N GLU A 100 -12.30 -7.33 -1.38
CA GLU A 100 -13.38 -6.64 -2.08
C GLU A 100 -14.71 -7.42 -1.99
N LYS A 101 -14.67 -8.74 -2.14
CA LYS A 101 -15.84 -9.62 -1.95
C LYS A 101 -16.38 -9.59 -0.52
N GLU A 102 -15.49 -9.49 0.46
CA GLU A 102 -15.86 -9.33 1.87
C GLU A 102 -16.37 -7.92 2.20
N LYS A 103 -16.43 -7.02 1.21
CA LYS A 103 -16.81 -5.62 1.37
C LYS A 103 -15.90 -4.87 2.37
N PHE A 104 -14.67 -5.31 2.50
CA PHE A 104 -13.71 -4.71 3.44
C PHE A 104 -13.50 -3.22 3.18
N PHE A 105 -13.45 -2.82 1.91
CA PHE A 105 -13.27 -1.41 1.54
C PHE A 105 -14.49 -0.54 1.80
N ASP A 106 -15.66 -1.13 2.00
CA ASP A 106 -16.91 -0.37 2.19
C ASP A 106 -16.92 0.44 3.49
N LYS A 107 -16.25 -0.05 4.53
CA LYS A 107 -16.12 0.65 5.80
C LYS A 107 -15.36 1.97 5.72
N PHE A 108 -14.62 2.19 4.63
CA PHE A 108 -13.86 3.42 4.40
C PHE A 108 -14.58 4.41 3.48
N LYS A 109 -15.69 4.04 2.91
CA LYS A 109 -16.56 4.94 2.13
C LYS A 109 -17.28 5.88 3.08
N GLN A 110 -17.18 7.17 2.78
CA GLN A 110 -17.91 8.21 3.51
C GLN A 110 -18.48 9.21 2.52
#